data_bd5aebbd538ea6ece2a59a16e6c3978d
#
_entry.id   bd5aebbd538ea6ece2a59a16e6c3978d
#
_cell.length_a   1.000
_cell.length_b   1.000
_cell.length_c   1.000
_cell.angle_alpha   90.00
_cell.angle_beta   90.00
_cell.angle_gamma   90.00
#
_symmetry.space_group_name_H-M   'P 1'
#
loop_
_entity.id
_entity.type
_entity.pdbx_description
1 polymer ?
#
loop_
_entity_poly.entity_id
_entity_poly.type
_entity_poly.pdbx_seq_one_letter_code
_entity_poly.pdbx_strand_id
1 'polypeptide(L)'
;MKRLFLLGIPLLAISACVPQSAPPPPAAAPAAYALGSAANTTTAFDGNYGTVTVRQVSPGCADPRFADVNLTIQNGLAQAQGPTLTFQGYVTPQGALAMQSQLGQTFQGQISPNFVVTGRAQGPNCAWDVSWNRVRAL
;
A
#
# COMPACT_ATOMS: atom_id res chain seq x y z
N MET A 1 15.43 -1.24 87.64
CA MET A 1 16.22 -0.67 86.53
C MET A 1 16.31 -1.72 85.45
N LYS A 2 15.39 -1.66 84.43
CA LYS A 2 15.36 -2.60 83.29
C LYS A 2 15.68 -1.82 82.05
N ARG A 3 16.84 -2.12 81.47
CA ARG A 3 17.23 -1.53 80.13
C ARG A 3 16.65 -2.38 79.07
N LEU A 4 15.81 -1.76 78.28
CA LEU A 4 15.16 -2.31 77.06
C LEU A 4 16.06 -2.03 75.81
N PHE A 5 16.66 -3.06 75.27
CA PHE A 5 17.43 -3.01 74.06
C PHE A 5 16.45 -3.12 72.87
N LEU A 6 16.29 -2.02 72.07
CA LEU A 6 15.58 -2.03 70.78
C LEU A 6 16.56 -2.46 69.69
N LEU A 7 16.40 -3.67 69.20
CA LEU A 7 17.05 -4.12 67.99
C LEU A 7 16.35 -3.48 66.77
N GLY A 8 17.05 -2.57 66.07
CA GLY A 8 16.66 -2.05 64.82
C GLY A 8 16.98 -3.06 63.71
N ILE A 9 15.97 -3.46 62.94
CA ILE A 9 16.09 -4.29 61.76
C ILE A 9 16.25 -3.35 60.55
N PRO A 10 17.35 -3.43 59.78
CA PRO A 10 17.46 -2.66 58.55
C PRO A 10 16.61 -3.31 57.46
N LEU A 11 15.60 -2.58 56.96
CA LEU A 11 14.84 -2.93 55.76
C LEU A 11 15.75 -2.75 54.53
N LEU A 12 16.23 -3.85 53.96
CA LEU A 12 16.85 -3.85 52.65
C LEU A 12 15.74 -3.65 51.57
N ALA A 13 15.67 -2.46 51.00
CA ALA A 13 14.86 -2.19 49.82
C ALA A 13 15.55 -2.81 48.60
N ILE A 14 15.07 -3.95 48.13
CA ILE A 14 15.48 -4.55 46.86
C ILE A 14 14.76 -3.79 45.75
N SER A 15 15.44 -2.82 45.11
CA SER A 15 14.97 -2.18 43.90
C SER A 15 15.08 -3.19 42.75
N ALA A 16 13.97 -3.85 42.43
CA ALA A 16 13.87 -4.67 41.26
C ALA A 16 13.85 -3.74 40.01
N CYS A 17 14.98 -3.67 39.30
CA CYS A 17 15.01 -3.10 37.96
C CYS A 17 14.16 -3.99 37.03
N VAL A 18 12.92 -3.57 36.77
CA VAL A 18 12.11 -4.16 35.73
C VAL A 18 12.72 -3.70 34.39
N PRO A 19 13.17 -4.61 33.52
CA PRO A 19 13.62 -4.22 32.21
C PRO A 19 12.43 -3.62 31.45
N GLN A 20 12.49 -2.33 31.19
CA GLN A 20 11.50 -1.60 30.43
C GLN A 20 11.62 -2.12 29.00
N SER A 21 10.67 -2.94 28.56
CA SER A 21 10.58 -3.38 27.17
C SER A 21 10.55 -2.15 26.28
N ALA A 22 11.52 -2.04 25.40
CA ALA A 22 11.55 -0.97 24.40
C ALA A 22 10.22 -0.98 23.63
N PRO A 23 9.60 0.17 23.38
CA PRO A 23 8.41 0.24 22.55
C PRO A 23 8.72 -0.41 21.19
N PRO A 24 7.79 -1.20 20.61
CA PRO A 24 8.00 -1.76 19.29
C PRO A 24 8.32 -0.63 18.33
N PRO A 25 9.27 -0.83 17.40
CA PRO A 25 9.57 0.17 16.38
C PRO A 25 8.26 0.53 15.68
N PRO A 26 8.01 1.83 15.41
CA PRO A 26 6.82 2.24 14.68
C PRO A 26 6.76 1.42 13.40
N ALA A 27 5.60 0.79 13.16
CA ALA A 27 5.36 0.06 11.93
C ALA A 27 5.82 0.98 10.78
N ALA A 28 6.75 0.50 9.95
CA ALA A 28 7.26 1.25 8.83
C ALA A 28 6.04 1.76 8.05
N ALA A 29 5.89 3.07 7.96
CA ALA A 29 4.85 3.66 7.12
C ALA A 29 4.98 2.99 5.76
N PRO A 30 3.87 2.54 5.12
CA PRO A 30 3.95 1.97 3.79
C PRO A 30 4.75 2.95 2.96
N ALA A 31 5.84 2.46 2.36
CA ALA A 31 6.71 3.29 1.54
C ALA A 31 5.80 4.05 0.60
N ALA A 32 5.77 5.38 0.72
CA ALA A 32 5.05 6.21 -0.22
C ALA A 32 5.67 5.87 -1.57
N TYR A 33 4.96 5.08 -2.38
CA TYR A 33 5.38 4.78 -3.73
C TYR A 33 5.45 6.14 -4.43
N ALA A 34 6.66 6.65 -4.54
CA ALA A 34 6.88 7.79 -5.41
C ALA A 34 6.29 7.39 -6.75
N LEU A 35 5.36 8.18 -7.27
CA LEU A 35 4.86 8.04 -8.63
C LEU A 35 6.08 7.78 -9.48
N GLY A 36 6.20 6.55 -10.05
CA GLY A 36 7.41 6.12 -10.70
C GLY A 36 7.89 7.21 -11.66
N SER A 37 9.16 7.57 -11.56
CA SER A 37 9.73 8.54 -12.48
C SER A 37 9.88 7.87 -13.84
N ALA A 38 9.61 8.58 -14.92
CA ALA A 38 9.88 8.11 -16.28
C ALA A 38 11.32 7.61 -16.49
N ALA A 39 12.25 8.02 -15.63
CA ALA A 39 13.65 7.59 -15.67
C ALA A 39 13.90 6.13 -15.26
N ASN A 40 12.94 5.47 -14.60
CA ASN A 40 13.06 4.10 -14.09
C ASN A 40 11.92 3.21 -14.58
N THR A 41 11.52 3.34 -15.82
CA THR A 41 10.45 2.53 -16.42
C THR A 41 11.01 1.31 -17.14
N THR A 42 10.14 0.35 -17.43
CA THR A 42 10.45 -0.86 -18.20
C THR A 42 9.36 -1.12 -19.22
N THR A 43 9.73 -1.70 -20.36
CA THR A 43 8.81 -2.19 -21.38
C THR A 43 8.41 -3.64 -21.17
N ALA A 44 8.97 -4.32 -20.17
CA ALA A 44 8.72 -5.74 -19.92
C ALA A 44 7.24 -6.08 -19.65
N PHE A 45 6.49 -5.10 -19.19
CA PHE A 45 5.07 -5.24 -18.86
C PHE A 45 4.15 -4.56 -19.88
N ASP A 46 4.66 -4.10 -21.01
CA ASP A 46 3.83 -3.44 -22.02
C ASP A 46 2.74 -4.38 -22.52
N GLY A 47 1.55 -3.82 -22.70
CA GLY A 47 0.38 -4.59 -23.12
C GLY A 47 -0.94 -3.90 -22.80
N ASN A 48 -2.00 -4.51 -23.31
CA ASN A 48 -3.37 -4.17 -22.96
C ASN A 48 -3.88 -5.16 -21.91
N TYR A 49 -4.43 -4.61 -20.86
CA TYR A 49 -4.96 -5.35 -19.71
C TYR A 49 -6.46 -5.10 -19.64
N GLY A 50 -7.20 -6.18 -19.76
CA GLY A 50 -8.67 -6.13 -19.69
C GLY A 50 -9.13 -6.15 -18.25
N THR A 51 -10.36 -5.84 -18.09
CA THR A 51 -10.99 -5.80 -16.80
C THR A 51 -11.16 -7.12 -16.19
N VAL A 52 -11.28 -7.10 -14.96
CA VAL A 52 -11.38 -7.98 -14.21
C VAL A 52 -12.15 -8.07 -12.95
N THR A 53 -11.65 -7.70 -11.85
CA THR A 53 -12.32 -7.84 -10.59
C THR A 53 -12.14 -6.55 -9.80
N VAL A 54 -13.24 -6.00 -9.34
CA VAL A 54 -13.25 -4.87 -8.45
C VAL A 54 -13.97 -5.28 -7.18
N ARG A 55 -13.28 -5.15 -6.06
CA ARG A 55 -13.82 -5.45 -4.74
C ARG A 55 -13.77 -4.21 -3.87
N GLN A 56 -14.91 -3.79 -3.38
CA GLN A 56 -14.98 -2.70 -2.41
C GLN A 56 -14.34 -3.12 -1.08
N VAL A 57 -13.50 -2.25 -0.54
CA VAL A 57 -12.81 -2.47 0.73
C VAL A 57 -13.44 -1.64 1.86
N SER A 58 -13.83 -0.41 1.56
CA SER A 58 -14.47 0.48 2.53
C SER A 58 -15.99 0.41 2.41
N PRO A 59 -16.75 0.22 3.50
CA PRO A 59 -18.20 0.24 3.45
C PRO A 59 -18.73 1.63 3.05
N GLY A 60 -19.85 1.68 2.36
CA GLY A 60 -20.54 2.93 2.00
C GLY A 60 -19.98 3.66 0.77
N CYS A 61 -18.99 3.10 0.09
CA CYS A 61 -18.54 3.64 -1.18
C CYS A 61 -19.59 3.41 -2.28
N ALA A 62 -19.79 4.39 -3.15
CA ALA A 62 -20.53 4.17 -4.38
C ALA A 62 -19.83 3.11 -5.24
N ASP A 63 -20.60 2.42 -6.08
CA ASP A 63 -20.06 1.45 -7.03
C ASP A 63 -18.95 2.11 -7.85
N PRO A 64 -17.71 1.59 -7.78
CA PRO A 64 -16.64 2.13 -8.58
C PRO A 64 -16.96 1.77 -10.02
N ARG A 65 -17.07 2.74 -10.88
CA ARG A 65 -17.17 2.52 -12.32
C ARG A 65 -15.83 2.02 -12.90
N PHE A 66 -15.11 1.23 -12.13
CA PHE A 66 -13.87 0.56 -12.54
C PHE A 66 -14.16 -0.67 -13.41
N ALA A 67 -15.38 -1.19 -13.41
CA ALA A 67 -15.72 -2.38 -14.19
C ALA A 67 -15.41 -2.20 -15.69
N ASP A 68 -15.45 -0.97 -16.18
CA ASP A 68 -15.20 -0.64 -17.58
C ASP A 68 -13.83 0.04 -17.81
N VAL A 69 -12.93 -0.03 -16.82
CA VAL A 69 -11.61 0.58 -16.90
C VAL A 69 -10.60 -0.38 -17.50
N ASN A 70 -10.16 -0.09 -18.72
CA ASN A 70 -9.05 -0.80 -19.34
C ASN A 70 -7.73 -0.15 -18.98
N LEU A 71 -6.73 -0.99 -18.71
CA LEU A 71 -5.37 -0.54 -18.45
C LEU A 71 -4.49 -0.83 -19.67
N THR A 72 -3.80 0.18 -20.16
CA THR A 72 -2.77 0.05 -21.20
C THR A 72 -1.42 0.45 -20.62
N ILE A 73 -0.41 -0.35 -20.87
CA ILE A 73 0.98 -0.04 -20.51
C ILE A 73 1.76 0.00 -21.81
N GLN A 74 2.39 1.15 -22.09
CA GLN A 74 3.20 1.36 -23.27
C GLN A 74 4.45 2.18 -22.94
N ASN A 75 5.61 1.65 -23.26
CA ASN A 75 6.91 2.25 -22.91
C ASN A 75 7.03 2.50 -21.39
N GLY A 76 6.44 1.61 -20.57
CA GLY A 76 6.40 1.73 -19.13
C GLY A 76 5.45 2.80 -18.59
N LEU A 77 4.76 3.56 -19.45
CA LEU A 77 3.68 4.46 -19.06
C LEU A 77 2.38 3.66 -18.97
N ALA A 78 1.77 3.69 -17.81
CA ALA A 78 0.50 3.05 -17.54
C ALA A 78 -0.64 4.07 -17.60
N GLN A 79 -1.70 3.74 -18.33
CA GLN A 79 -2.92 4.51 -18.42
C GLN A 79 -4.13 3.60 -18.20
N ALA A 80 -4.89 3.87 -17.16
CA ALA A 80 -6.16 3.20 -16.91
C ALA A 80 -7.28 4.17 -17.24
N GLN A 81 -8.03 3.87 -18.29
CA GLN A 81 -9.05 4.77 -18.82
C GLN A 81 -10.44 4.15 -18.69
N GLY A 82 -11.32 4.87 -18.02
CA GLY A 82 -12.73 4.57 -17.89
C GLY A 82 -13.60 5.73 -18.37
N PRO A 83 -14.93 5.57 -18.34
CA PRO A 83 -15.87 6.57 -18.85
C PRO A 83 -15.76 7.96 -18.20
N THR A 84 -15.39 8.00 -16.94
CA THR A 84 -15.38 9.24 -16.13
C THR A 84 -14.06 9.49 -15.42
N LEU A 85 -13.12 8.56 -15.50
CA LEU A 85 -11.92 8.57 -14.67
C LEU A 85 -10.74 8.03 -15.47
N THR A 86 -9.64 8.77 -15.43
CA THR A 86 -8.38 8.35 -16.05
C THR A 86 -7.29 8.39 -14.97
N PHE A 87 -6.57 7.29 -14.84
CA PHE A 87 -5.35 7.22 -14.05
C PHE A 87 -4.14 7.18 -14.98
N GLN A 88 -3.06 7.81 -14.57
CA GLN A 88 -1.77 7.76 -15.26
C GLN A 88 -0.65 7.53 -14.26
N GLY A 89 0.37 6.80 -14.69
CA GLY A 89 1.54 6.51 -13.87
C GLY A 89 2.57 5.68 -14.60
N TYR A 90 3.49 5.11 -13.86
CA TYR A 90 4.63 4.38 -14.44
C TYR A 90 4.81 3.02 -13.78
N VAL A 91 5.39 2.10 -14.55
CA VAL A 91 5.75 0.76 -14.10
C VAL A 91 7.26 0.68 -13.91
N THR A 92 7.68 0.25 -12.72
CA THR A 92 9.09 0.00 -12.42
C THR A 92 9.58 -1.33 -13.02
N PRO A 93 10.89 -1.55 -13.17
CA PRO A 93 11.44 -2.84 -13.61
C PRO A 93 11.02 -4.04 -12.76
N GLN A 94 10.67 -3.81 -11.50
CA GLN A 94 10.19 -4.84 -10.58
C GLN A 94 8.67 -5.07 -10.70
N GLY A 95 7.99 -4.37 -11.62
CA GLY A 95 6.56 -4.47 -11.82
C GLY A 95 5.71 -3.68 -10.83
N ALA A 96 6.29 -2.84 -9.99
CA ALA A 96 5.51 -1.95 -9.14
C ALA A 96 4.85 -0.87 -10.01
N LEU A 97 3.56 -0.65 -9.78
CA LEU A 97 2.72 0.28 -10.52
C LEU A 97 2.10 1.30 -9.58
N ALA A 98 2.35 2.57 -9.84
CA ALA A 98 1.72 3.67 -9.14
C ALA A 98 1.09 4.62 -10.14
N MET A 99 -0.19 4.92 -9.96
CA MET A 99 -0.95 5.82 -10.83
C MET A 99 -1.75 6.83 -10.01
N GLN A 100 -2.03 7.97 -10.62
CA GLN A 100 -2.87 9.01 -10.04
C GLN A 100 -3.90 9.48 -11.06
N SER A 101 -5.10 9.79 -10.58
CA SER A 101 -6.14 10.42 -11.40
C SER A 101 -6.08 11.94 -11.31
N GLN A 102 -6.70 12.60 -12.27
CA GLN A 102 -6.88 14.05 -12.24
C GLN A 102 -7.74 14.56 -11.05
N LEU A 103 -8.47 13.67 -10.39
CA LEU A 103 -9.27 13.96 -9.21
C LEU A 103 -8.52 13.68 -7.89
N GLY A 104 -7.20 13.41 -7.95
CA GLY A 104 -6.38 13.12 -6.79
C GLY A 104 -6.54 11.71 -6.21
N GLN A 105 -7.28 10.84 -6.85
CA GLN A 105 -7.34 9.43 -6.46
C GLN A 105 -6.03 8.74 -6.86
N THR A 106 -5.62 7.74 -6.09
CA THR A 106 -4.38 7.01 -6.33
C THR A 106 -4.68 5.53 -6.54
N PHE A 107 -3.85 4.89 -7.36
CA PHE A 107 -3.77 3.44 -7.47
C PHE A 107 -2.34 2.99 -7.19
N GLN A 108 -2.21 1.97 -6.36
CA GLN A 108 -0.92 1.33 -6.08
C GLN A 108 -1.08 -0.17 -6.25
N GLY A 109 -0.18 -0.77 -7.02
CA GLY A 109 -0.29 -2.18 -7.36
C GLY A 109 1.03 -2.80 -7.78
N GLN A 110 0.93 -4.08 -8.10
CA GLN A 110 2.03 -4.91 -8.54
C GLN A 110 1.62 -5.73 -9.76
N ILE A 111 2.50 -5.84 -10.73
CA ILE A 111 2.35 -6.71 -11.88
C ILE A 111 3.11 -7.99 -11.60
N SER A 112 2.41 -9.12 -11.62
CA SER A 112 3.03 -10.43 -11.42
C SER A 112 3.74 -10.91 -12.69
N PRO A 113 4.61 -11.94 -12.59
CA PRO A 113 5.24 -12.57 -13.76
C PRO A 113 4.23 -13.13 -14.78
N ASN A 114 3.02 -13.45 -14.33
CA ASN A 114 1.92 -13.93 -15.19
C ASN A 114 1.11 -12.78 -15.81
N PHE A 115 1.62 -11.55 -15.71
CA PHE A 115 0.97 -10.35 -16.25
C PHE A 115 -0.43 -10.10 -15.68
N VAL A 116 -0.60 -10.38 -14.41
CA VAL A 116 -1.76 -9.97 -13.63
C VAL A 116 -1.38 -8.75 -12.81
N VAL A 117 -2.10 -7.67 -12.99
CA VAL A 117 -1.99 -6.48 -12.16
C VAL A 117 -2.95 -6.62 -11.00
N THR A 118 -2.46 -6.48 -9.80
CA THR A 118 -3.29 -6.43 -8.59
C THR A 118 -2.90 -5.20 -7.77
N GLY A 119 -3.87 -4.51 -7.22
CA GLY A 119 -3.58 -3.33 -6.43
C GLY A 119 -4.82 -2.72 -5.79
N ARG A 120 -4.59 -1.58 -5.18
CA ARG A 120 -5.62 -0.84 -4.47
C ARG A 120 -5.77 0.56 -5.04
N ALA A 121 -7.00 0.89 -5.42
CA ALA A 121 -7.40 2.25 -5.73
C ALA A 121 -7.94 2.92 -4.46
N GLN A 122 -7.54 4.17 -4.22
CA GLN A 122 -7.95 4.94 -3.05
C GLN A 122 -8.44 6.32 -3.48
N GLY A 123 -9.59 6.70 -2.96
CA GLY A 123 -10.14 8.06 -2.98
C GLY A 123 -10.21 8.64 -1.56
N PRO A 124 -10.76 9.85 -1.40
CA PRO A 124 -10.81 10.52 -0.10
C PRO A 124 -11.50 9.70 1.01
N ASN A 125 -12.52 8.93 0.67
CA ASN A 125 -13.30 8.17 1.64
C ASN A 125 -13.51 6.71 1.22
N CYS A 126 -12.88 6.28 0.15
CA CYS A 126 -13.17 4.99 -0.47
C CYS A 126 -11.92 4.26 -0.92
N ALA A 127 -11.94 2.93 -0.81
CA ALA A 127 -10.89 2.07 -1.29
C ALA A 127 -11.48 0.83 -1.99
N TRP A 128 -10.80 0.42 -3.07
CA TRP A 128 -11.17 -0.76 -3.85
C TRP A 128 -9.93 -1.57 -4.18
N ASP A 129 -10.01 -2.88 -4.04
CA ASP A 129 -9.04 -3.79 -4.61
C ASP A 129 -9.42 -4.03 -6.08
N VAL A 130 -8.45 -3.86 -6.96
CA VAL A 130 -8.64 -3.96 -8.40
C VAL A 130 -7.61 -4.91 -8.98
N SER A 131 -8.04 -5.71 -9.95
CA SER A 131 -7.16 -6.64 -10.64
C SER A 131 -7.44 -6.61 -12.14
N TRP A 132 -6.42 -6.65 -13.00
CA TRP A 132 -6.48 -6.76 -14.46
C TRP A 132 -5.59 -7.89 -14.95
N ASN A 133 -6.03 -8.58 -15.99
CA ASN A 133 -5.22 -9.59 -16.69
C ASN A 133 -4.77 -9.05 -18.05
N ARG A 134 -3.54 -9.34 -18.45
CA ARG A 134 -3.09 -8.99 -19.80
C ARG A 134 -3.86 -9.77 -20.85
N VAL A 135 -4.50 -9.04 -21.77
CA VAL A 135 -5.27 -9.61 -22.90
C VAL A 135 -4.42 -9.66 -24.15
N ARG A 136 -3.46 -8.73 -24.28
CA ARG A 136 -2.61 -8.61 -25.47
C ARG A 136 -1.28 -7.94 -25.10
N ALA A 137 -0.19 -8.47 -25.62
CA ALA A 137 1.11 -7.77 -25.65
C ALA A 137 1.09 -6.67 -26.72
N LEU A 138 1.81 -5.58 -26.50
CA LEU A 138 2.07 -4.52 -27.48
C LEU A 138 3.36 -4.78 -28.21
#